data_a230497a2d65f30c5e6e7e7cfe7dbba8
#
_entry.id   a230497a2d65f30c5e6e7e7cfe7dbba8
#
_cell.length_a   1.000
_cell.length_b   1.000
_cell.length_c   1.000
_cell.angle_alpha   90.00
_cell.angle_beta   90.00
_cell.angle_gamma   90.00
#
_symmetry.space_group_name_H-M   'P 1'
#
loop_
_entity.id
_entity.type
_entity.pdbx_description
1 polymer ?
#
loop_
_entity_poly.entity_id
_entity_poly.type
_entity_poly.pdbx_seq_one_letter_code
_entity_poly.pdbx_strand_id
1 'polypeptide(L)'
;MQKDDFPALFRSADELSLRSQKRFFCILFINIFTLIAAAVLSAISNTNKYIVFLQVVLLVVTSLCSIYLWKTNCERHWYAGRAIAESVKTITWRYICKAEPFQNNDEDAQDKFKESLKMIFELNEDIFKNSITYANGEQITHTMQNCRQSTLSERKVNYYNNRIEDQYSWYSKKAEFNKKMSEKFFSFLISVNIIGLLMAILKLTNINPAFLPVDIMLTIAAGLLSWAQAKKFTGLSSSYALTAHEISFIKTQFESIKDNEEKFSLFVGDAENAFSREHTQWAARRDVWQSNVNLNQIR
;
A
#
# COMPACT_ATOMS: atom_id res chain seq x y z
N MET A 1 -2.17 -7.44 -19.27
CA MET A 1 -3.41 -7.75 -18.51
C MET A 1 -3.84 -6.51 -17.76
N GLN A 2 -5.11 -6.13 -17.88
CA GLN A 2 -5.73 -5.03 -17.14
C GLN A 2 -6.35 -5.55 -15.83
N LYS A 3 -6.82 -4.64 -14.95
CA LYS A 3 -7.40 -5.01 -13.66
C LYS A 3 -8.59 -5.97 -13.78
N ASP A 4 -9.41 -5.79 -14.80
CA ASP A 4 -10.62 -6.59 -15.03
C ASP A 4 -10.32 -8.00 -15.58
N ASP A 5 -9.11 -8.24 -16.06
CA ASP A 5 -8.64 -9.56 -16.52
C ASP A 5 -8.29 -10.50 -15.36
N PHE A 6 -8.17 -9.98 -14.15
CA PHE A 6 -7.84 -10.77 -12.96
C PHE A 6 -9.10 -11.35 -12.27
N PRO A 7 -8.92 -12.38 -11.41
CA PRO A 7 -10.00 -12.96 -10.63
C PRO A 7 -10.85 -11.95 -9.87
N ALA A 8 -12.12 -12.24 -9.66
CA ALA A 8 -13.01 -11.40 -8.86
C ALA A 8 -12.49 -11.20 -7.42
N LEU A 9 -11.83 -12.20 -6.84
CA LEU A 9 -11.19 -12.10 -5.53
C LEU A 9 -10.06 -11.05 -5.52
N PHE A 10 -9.23 -10.98 -6.57
CA PHE A 10 -8.22 -9.92 -6.73
C PHE A 10 -8.88 -8.54 -6.73
N ARG A 11 -9.91 -8.36 -7.57
CA ARG A 11 -10.60 -7.08 -7.72
C ARG A 11 -11.24 -6.61 -6.42
N SER A 12 -11.85 -7.55 -5.67
CA SER A 12 -12.44 -7.28 -4.34
C SER A 12 -11.39 -6.83 -3.33
N ALA A 13 -10.28 -7.55 -3.26
CA ALA A 13 -9.19 -7.25 -2.31
C ALA A 13 -8.50 -5.92 -2.64
N ASP A 14 -8.21 -5.67 -3.92
CA ASP A 14 -7.59 -4.43 -4.37
C ASP A 14 -8.49 -3.22 -4.12
N GLU A 15 -9.80 -3.34 -4.38
CA GLU A 15 -10.74 -2.27 -4.11
C GLU A 15 -10.90 -1.99 -2.62
N LEU A 16 -10.97 -3.04 -1.79
CA LEU A 16 -10.99 -2.90 -0.33
C LEU A 16 -9.75 -2.16 0.17
N SER A 17 -8.57 -2.55 -0.35
CA SER A 17 -7.30 -1.89 -0.04
C SER A 17 -7.33 -0.40 -0.39
N LEU A 18 -7.69 -0.06 -1.62
CA LEU A 18 -7.72 1.33 -2.10
C LEU A 18 -8.73 2.20 -1.33
N ARG A 19 -9.94 1.68 -1.07
CA ARG A 19 -10.97 2.39 -0.30
C ARG A 19 -10.52 2.64 1.14
N SER A 20 -9.93 1.62 1.78
CA SER A 20 -9.45 1.73 3.16
C SER A 20 -8.27 2.69 3.27
N GLN A 21 -7.34 2.66 2.32
CA GLN A 21 -6.24 3.61 2.21
C GLN A 21 -6.75 5.06 2.08
N LYS A 22 -7.69 5.30 1.17
CA LYS A 22 -8.26 6.63 0.95
C LYS A 22 -8.97 7.15 2.20
N ARG A 23 -9.76 6.31 2.87
CA ARG A 23 -10.44 6.65 4.13
C ARG A 23 -9.43 7.00 5.22
N PHE A 24 -8.42 6.16 5.43
CA PHE A 24 -7.38 6.39 6.42
C PHE A 24 -6.71 7.76 6.25
N PHE A 25 -6.20 8.06 5.05
CA PHE A 25 -5.52 9.33 4.81
C PHE A 25 -6.45 10.54 4.83
N CYS A 26 -7.69 10.40 4.41
CA CYS A 26 -8.68 11.47 4.48
C CYS A 26 -8.98 11.86 5.94
N ILE A 27 -9.26 10.88 6.79
CA ILE A 27 -9.56 11.14 8.21
C ILE A 27 -8.32 11.65 8.95
N LEU A 28 -7.14 11.11 8.67
CA LEU A 28 -5.88 11.60 9.23
C LEU A 28 -5.61 13.06 8.84
N PHE A 29 -5.88 13.42 7.57
CA PHE A 29 -5.74 14.80 7.11
C PHE A 29 -6.71 15.74 7.85
N ILE A 30 -7.98 15.36 7.96
CA ILE A 30 -8.98 16.14 8.71
C ILE A 30 -8.54 16.30 10.17
N ASN A 31 -8.07 15.23 10.81
CA ASN A 31 -7.60 15.25 12.19
C ASN A 31 -6.46 16.26 12.39
N ILE A 32 -5.42 16.21 11.55
CA ILE A 32 -4.28 17.13 11.61
C ILE A 32 -4.73 18.56 11.31
N PHE A 33 -5.56 18.77 10.30
CA PHE A 33 -6.04 20.08 9.91
C PHE A 33 -6.86 20.73 11.02
N THR A 34 -7.81 20.02 11.63
CA THR A 34 -8.64 20.55 12.73
C THR A 34 -7.81 20.85 13.96
N LEU A 35 -6.76 20.08 14.24
CA LEU A 35 -5.84 20.33 15.34
C LEU A 35 -5.04 21.63 15.12
N ILE A 36 -4.50 21.82 13.91
CA ILE A 36 -3.79 23.05 13.54
C ILE A 36 -4.74 24.27 13.60
N ALA A 37 -5.94 24.13 13.05
CA ALA A 37 -6.95 25.19 13.09
C ALA A 37 -7.33 25.58 14.53
N ALA A 38 -7.48 24.60 15.43
CA ALA A 38 -7.74 24.85 16.84
C ALA A 38 -6.58 25.60 17.52
N ALA A 39 -5.33 25.25 17.19
CA ALA A 39 -4.15 25.94 17.68
C ALA A 39 -4.08 27.40 17.20
N VAL A 40 -4.43 27.65 15.93
CA VAL A 40 -4.52 29.03 15.37
C VAL A 40 -5.58 29.84 16.10
N LEU A 41 -6.78 29.28 16.30
CA LEU A 41 -7.84 29.96 17.04
C LEU A 41 -7.43 30.27 18.51
N SER A 42 -6.72 29.33 19.13
CA SER A 42 -6.18 29.54 20.49
C SER A 42 -5.23 30.72 20.57
N ALA A 43 -4.39 30.95 19.57
CA ALA A 43 -3.44 32.05 19.55
C ALA A 43 -4.09 33.41 19.25
N ILE A 44 -5.21 33.45 18.51
CA ILE A 44 -5.90 34.69 18.12
C ILE A 44 -6.83 35.19 19.24
N SER A 45 -7.40 34.29 20.05
CA SER A 45 -8.50 34.61 20.93
C SER A 45 -8.11 34.75 22.40
N ASN A 46 -8.43 35.90 22.98
CA ASN A 46 -8.45 36.01 24.44
C ASN A 46 -9.86 36.09 25.06
N THR A 47 -10.89 36.55 24.35
CA THR A 47 -12.16 36.88 25.03
C THR A 47 -13.44 36.65 24.21
N ASN A 48 -13.32 36.36 22.89
CA ASN A 48 -14.51 36.20 22.07
C ASN A 48 -15.10 34.78 22.21
N LYS A 49 -16.23 34.65 22.90
CA LYS A 49 -16.92 33.40 23.17
C LYS A 49 -17.24 32.56 21.90
N TYR A 50 -17.45 33.22 20.75
CA TYR A 50 -17.73 32.49 19.48
C TYR A 50 -16.48 31.82 18.94
N ILE A 51 -15.29 32.43 19.09
CA ILE A 51 -14.01 31.83 18.70
C ILE A 51 -13.68 30.66 19.62
N VAL A 52 -13.87 30.80 20.92
CA VAL A 52 -13.69 29.70 21.88
C VAL A 52 -14.67 28.57 21.59
N PHE A 53 -15.93 28.84 21.28
CA PHE A 53 -16.89 27.84 20.89
C PHE A 53 -16.45 27.09 19.62
N LEU A 54 -16.00 27.81 18.59
CA LEU A 54 -15.47 27.18 17.36
C LEU A 54 -14.26 26.29 17.65
N GLN A 55 -13.36 26.73 18.52
CA GLN A 55 -12.21 25.92 18.95
C GLN A 55 -12.66 24.62 19.62
N VAL A 56 -13.66 24.66 20.50
CA VAL A 56 -14.23 23.46 21.14
C VAL A 56 -14.80 22.50 20.07
N VAL A 57 -15.54 23.03 19.10
CA VAL A 57 -16.09 22.21 17.99
C VAL A 57 -14.96 21.53 17.22
N LEU A 58 -13.88 22.22 16.87
CA LEU A 58 -12.73 21.63 16.18
C LEU A 58 -12.07 20.51 17.00
N LEU A 59 -11.91 20.70 18.31
CA LEU A 59 -11.36 19.67 19.19
C LEU A 59 -12.29 18.45 19.30
N VAL A 60 -13.59 18.64 19.32
CA VAL A 60 -14.57 17.53 19.25
C VAL A 60 -14.42 16.77 17.93
N VAL A 61 -14.31 17.47 16.80
CA VAL A 61 -14.08 16.82 15.49
C VAL A 61 -12.78 16.02 15.49
N THR A 62 -11.69 16.59 16.03
CA THR A 62 -10.39 15.89 16.18
C THR A 62 -10.55 14.60 16.98
N SER A 63 -11.26 14.66 18.12
CA SER A 63 -11.52 13.49 18.97
C SER A 63 -12.35 12.43 18.24
N LEU A 64 -13.39 12.83 17.52
CA LEU A 64 -14.20 11.93 16.71
C LEU A 64 -13.39 11.26 15.59
N CYS A 65 -12.51 12.01 14.92
CA CYS A 65 -11.59 11.43 13.93
C CYS A 65 -10.67 10.37 14.55
N SER A 66 -10.13 10.62 15.74
CA SER A 66 -9.27 9.69 16.45
C SER A 66 -10.02 8.41 16.84
N ILE A 67 -11.23 8.54 17.38
CA ILE A 67 -12.12 7.41 17.72
C ILE A 67 -12.47 6.60 16.47
N TYR A 68 -12.77 7.29 15.36
CA TYR A 68 -13.07 6.63 14.09
C TYR A 68 -11.88 5.81 13.59
N LEU A 69 -10.68 6.38 13.54
CA LEU A 69 -9.46 5.66 13.11
C LEU A 69 -9.19 4.44 13.98
N TRP A 70 -9.37 4.56 15.29
CA TRP A 70 -9.20 3.44 16.22
C TRP A 70 -10.24 2.33 15.98
N LYS A 71 -11.52 2.69 15.85
CA LYS A 71 -12.62 1.70 15.76
C LYS A 71 -12.64 0.97 14.40
N THR A 72 -12.33 1.67 13.30
CA THR A 72 -12.52 1.12 11.94
C THR A 72 -11.33 0.31 11.44
N ASN A 73 -10.18 0.38 12.12
CA ASN A 73 -8.96 -0.34 11.71
C ASN A 73 -8.65 -0.21 10.21
N CYS A 74 -8.91 0.99 9.61
CA CYS A 74 -8.74 1.22 8.17
C CYS A 74 -7.34 0.83 7.68
N GLU A 75 -6.31 1.03 8.49
CA GLU A 75 -4.94 0.66 8.17
C GLU A 75 -4.78 -0.86 8.02
N ARG A 76 -5.39 -1.65 8.93
CA ARG A 76 -5.38 -3.12 8.85
C ARG A 76 -6.04 -3.61 7.56
N HIS A 77 -7.24 -3.10 7.24
CA HIS A 77 -7.96 -3.48 6.02
C HIS A 77 -7.21 -3.07 4.75
N TRP A 78 -6.55 -1.92 4.77
CA TRP A 78 -5.71 -1.49 3.65
C TRP A 78 -4.57 -2.49 3.39
N TYR A 79 -3.80 -2.83 4.42
CA TYR A 79 -2.65 -3.72 4.26
C TYR A 79 -3.05 -5.16 3.98
N ALA A 80 -4.04 -5.68 4.68
CA ALA A 80 -4.55 -7.04 4.44
C ALA A 80 -5.12 -7.16 3.02
N GLY A 81 -5.97 -6.21 2.59
CA GLY A 81 -6.49 -6.19 1.22
C GLY A 81 -5.38 -6.13 0.17
N ARG A 82 -4.31 -5.36 0.42
CA ARG A 82 -3.15 -5.32 -0.48
C ARG A 82 -2.41 -6.65 -0.55
N ALA A 83 -2.14 -7.27 0.60
CA ALA A 83 -1.45 -8.57 0.66
C ALA A 83 -2.26 -9.66 -0.06
N ILE A 84 -3.58 -9.72 0.16
CA ILE A 84 -4.47 -10.66 -0.52
C ILE A 84 -4.44 -10.43 -2.04
N ALA A 85 -4.57 -9.18 -2.49
CA ALA A 85 -4.54 -8.85 -3.92
C ALA A 85 -3.23 -9.31 -4.57
N GLU A 86 -2.09 -9.06 -3.97
CA GLU A 86 -0.80 -9.51 -4.52
C GLU A 86 -0.65 -11.03 -4.47
N SER A 87 -1.15 -11.72 -3.43
CA SER A 87 -1.16 -13.18 -3.40
C SER A 87 -1.99 -13.78 -4.54
N VAL A 88 -3.19 -13.24 -4.78
CA VAL A 88 -4.04 -13.68 -5.91
C VAL A 88 -3.38 -13.36 -7.25
N LYS A 89 -2.72 -12.22 -7.37
CA LYS A 89 -1.99 -11.82 -8.58
C LYS A 89 -0.84 -12.79 -8.90
N THR A 90 -0.08 -13.18 -7.88
CA THR A 90 1.01 -14.15 -7.98
C THR A 90 0.52 -15.52 -8.49
N ILE A 91 -0.51 -16.08 -7.85
CA ILE A 91 -1.04 -17.39 -8.32
C ILE A 91 -1.69 -17.27 -9.69
N THR A 92 -2.27 -16.13 -10.05
CA THR A 92 -2.83 -15.88 -11.39
C THR A 92 -1.74 -15.94 -12.47
N TRP A 93 -0.61 -15.27 -12.25
CA TRP A 93 0.51 -15.34 -13.20
C TRP A 93 1.10 -16.73 -13.33
N ARG A 94 1.23 -17.48 -12.22
CA ARG A 94 1.64 -18.89 -12.26
C ARG A 94 0.66 -19.73 -13.08
N TYR A 95 -0.64 -19.56 -12.87
CA TYR A 95 -1.68 -20.28 -13.57
C TYR A 95 -1.64 -20.03 -15.09
N ILE A 96 -1.62 -18.78 -15.53
CA ILE A 96 -1.64 -18.45 -16.97
C ILE A 96 -0.32 -18.79 -17.67
N CYS A 97 0.80 -18.82 -16.95
CA CYS A 97 2.10 -19.22 -17.48
C CYS A 97 2.35 -20.73 -17.46
N LYS A 98 1.41 -21.55 -16.99
CA LYS A 98 1.58 -23.01 -16.75
C LYS A 98 2.78 -23.31 -15.85
N ALA A 99 3.01 -22.46 -14.84
CA ALA A 99 4.08 -22.62 -13.86
C ALA A 99 3.59 -23.38 -12.62
N GLU A 100 4.53 -23.89 -11.81
CA GLU A 100 4.20 -24.59 -10.56
C GLU A 100 3.24 -23.80 -9.67
N PRO A 101 2.20 -24.45 -9.13
CA PRO A 101 1.83 -25.88 -9.22
C PRO A 101 0.81 -26.19 -10.34
N PHE A 102 0.68 -25.35 -11.37
CA PHE A 102 -0.38 -25.39 -12.40
C PHE A 102 0.10 -25.91 -13.76
N GLN A 103 1.13 -26.79 -13.79
CA GLN A 103 1.71 -27.35 -15.05
C GLN A 103 0.84 -28.43 -15.70
N ASN A 104 -0.04 -29.06 -14.93
CA ASN A 104 -0.88 -30.16 -15.33
C ASN A 104 -1.85 -29.80 -16.50
N ASN A 105 -2.63 -30.77 -16.92
CA ASN A 105 -3.71 -30.55 -17.88
C ASN A 105 -4.63 -29.39 -17.39
N ASP A 106 -5.41 -28.84 -18.32
CA ASP A 106 -6.15 -27.62 -18.03
C ASP A 106 -7.25 -27.81 -16.97
N GLU A 107 -7.87 -29.01 -16.89
CA GLU A 107 -8.91 -29.28 -15.87
C GLU A 107 -8.31 -29.35 -14.48
N ASP A 108 -7.28 -30.14 -14.23
CA ASP A 108 -6.60 -30.25 -12.94
C ASP A 108 -6.01 -28.90 -12.49
N ALA A 109 -5.46 -28.13 -13.44
CA ALA A 109 -4.90 -26.82 -13.14
C ALA A 109 -5.98 -25.80 -12.76
N GLN A 110 -7.16 -25.85 -13.40
CA GLN A 110 -8.29 -25.00 -13.04
C GLN A 110 -8.80 -25.31 -11.63
N ASP A 111 -8.93 -26.60 -11.30
CA ASP A 111 -9.44 -26.99 -9.98
C ASP A 111 -8.44 -26.63 -8.87
N LYS A 112 -7.14 -26.88 -9.07
CA LYS A 112 -6.10 -26.40 -8.16
C LYS A 112 -6.10 -24.88 -8.00
N PHE A 113 -6.33 -24.14 -9.09
CA PHE A 113 -6.38 -22.69 -9.04
C PHE A 113 -7.58 -22.20 -8.21
N LYS A 114 -8.78 -22.78 -8.44
CA LYS A 114 -9.98 -22.46 -7.65
C LYS A 114 -9.79 -22.80 -6.17
N GLU A 115 -9.18 -23.95 -5.88
CA GLU A 115 -8.85 -24.36 -4.51
C GLU A 115 -7.88 -23.39 -3.84
N SER A 116 -6.84 -22.95 -4.57
CA SER A 116 -5.89 -21.94 -4.07
C SER A 116 -6.57 -20.60 -3.78
N LEU A 117 -7.49 -20.15 -4.64
CA LEU A 117 -8.29 -18.93 -4.37
C LEU A 117 -9.19 -19.10 -3.16
N LYS A 118 -9.83 -20.25 -3.02
CA LYS A 118 -10.68 -20.57 -1.87
C LYS A 118 -9.87 -20.55 -0.57
N MET A 119 -8.70 -21.19 -0.56
CA MET A 119 -7.78 -21.16 0.59
C MET A 119 -7.37 -19.74 0.98
N ILE A 120 -6.99 -18.89 0.01
CA ILE A 120 -6.65 -17.49 0.27
C ILE A 120 -7.84 -16.75 0.88
N PHE A 121 -9.06 -16.99 0.40
CA PHE A 121 -10.27 -16.38 0.93
C PHE A 121 -10.55 -16.84 2.35
N GLU A 122 -10.53 -18.15 2.63
CA GLU A 122 -10.81 -18.74 3.94
C GLU A 122 -9.82 -18.26 5.01
N LEU A 123 -8.54 -18.18 4.68
CA LEU A 123 -7.50 -17.65 5.57
C LEU A 123 -7.68 -16.16 5.91
N ASN A 124 -8.49 -15.42 5.15
CA ASN A 124 -8.70 -13.98 5.31
C ASN A 124 -10.19 -13.62 5.40
N GLU A 125 -11.04 -14.55 5.79
CA GLU A 125 -12.49 -14.37 5.85
C GLU A 125 -12.92 -13.13 6.66
N ASP A 126 -12.23 -12.86 7.76
CA ASP A 126 -12.48 -11.72 8.65
C ASP A 126 -12.34 -10.37 7.93
N ILE A 127 -11.48 -10.29 6.92
CA ILE A 127 -11.25 -9.08 6.11
C ILE A 127 -12.42 -8.83 5.16
N PHE A 128 -13.04 -9.90 4.66
CA PHE A 128 -14.13 -9.82 3.68
C PHE A 128 -15.53 -9.73 4.29
N LYS A 129 -15.71 -9.95 5.60
CA LYS A 129 -17.04 -9.97 6.29
C LYS A 129 -17.95 -8.78 5.96
N ASN A 130 -17.37 -7.63 5.63
CA ASN A 130 -18.11 -6.40 5.32
C ASN A 130 -17.92 -5.94 3.86
N SER A 131 -17.40 -6.81 2.98
CA SER A 131 -17.16 -6.46 1.57
C SER A 131 -17.78 -7.49 0.65
N ILE A 132 -18.87 -7.09 -0.02
CA ILE A 132 -19.60 -7.94 -1.01
C ILE A 132 -19.21 -7.58 -2.45
N THR A 133 -18.25 -6.66 -2.63
CA THR A 133 -17.85 -6.19 -3.95
C THR A 133 -17.28 -7.36 -4.76
N TYR A 134 -17.77 -7.55 -5.99
CA TYR A 134 -17.38 -8.63 -6.91
C TYR A 134 -17.64 -10.08 -6.43
N ALA A 135 -18.47 -10.31 -5.42
CA ALA A 135 -18.77 -11.67 -4.93
C ALA A 135 -19.31 -12.61 -6.03
N ASN A 136 -20.04 -12.09 -7.02
CA ASN A 136 -20.60 -12.82 -8.15
C ASN A 136 -19.72 -12.76 -9.42
N GLY A 137 -18.49 -12.26 -9.32
CA GLY A 137 -17.61 -12.14 -10.50
C GLY A 137 -16.90 -13.45 -10.83
N GLU A 138 -16.48 -13.57 -12.10
CA GLU A 138 -15.68 -14.70 -12.56
C GLU A 138 -14.32 -14.75 -11.87
N GLN A 139 -13.93 -15.94 -11.44
CA GLN A 139 -12.62 -16.23 -10.86
C GLN A 139 -11.58 -16.63 -11.91
N ILE A 140 -12.02 -17.14 -13.04
CA ILE A 140 -11.17 -17.45 -14.20
C ILE A 140 -11.79 -16.72 -15.39
N THR A 141 -11.14 -15.64 -15.81
CA THR A 141 -11.61 -14.82 -16.92
C THR A 141 -11.25 -15.43 -18.29
N HIS A 142 -11.96 -15.03 -19.32
CA HIS A 142 -11.65 -15.45 -20.69
C HIS A 142 -10.22 -15.05 -21.12
N THR A 143 -9.75 -13.87 -20.70
CA THR A 143 -8.38 -13.42 -20.94
C THR A 143 -7.35 -14.35 -20.30
N MET A 144 -7.58 -14.82 -19.08
CA MET A 144 -6.70 -15.79 -18.41
C MET A 144 -6.64 -17.11 -19.18
N GLN A 145 -7.79 -17.61 -19.64
CA GLN A 145 -7.85 -18.85 -20.43
C GLN A 145 -7.09 -18.72 -21.75
N ASN A 146 -7.30 -17.63 -22.48
CA ASN A 146 -6.59 -17.36 -23.74
C ASN A 146 -5.07 -17.27 -23.52
N CYS A 147 -4.63 -16.56 -22.49
CA CYS A 147 -3.21 -16.47 -22.16
C CYS A 147 -2.63 -17.86 -21.83
N ARG A 148 -3.35 -18.67 -21.07
CA ARG A 148 -2.90 -20.03 -20.72
C ARG A 148 -2.81 -20.96 -21.94
N GLN A 149 -3.74 -20.85 -22.88
CA GLN A 149 -3.79 -21.66 -24.10
C GLN A 149 -2.82 -21.19 -25.19
N SER A 150 -2.22 -20.02 -25.05
CA SER A 150 -1.26 -19.48 -26.01
C SER A 150 0.05 -20.27 -26.02
N THR A 151 0.84 -20.10 -27.07
CA THR A 151 2.16 -20.76 -27.24
C THR A 151 3.14 -20.35 -26.14
N LEU A 152 4.16 -21.16 -25.88
CA LEU A 152 5.22 -20.84 -24.93
C LEU A 152 5.85 -19.46 -25.22
N SER A 153 6.13 -19.19 -26.49
CA SER A 153 6.73 -17.89 -26.89
C SER A 153 5.82 -16.72 -26.55
N GLU A 154 4.52 -16.82 -26.82
CA GLU A 154 3.54 -15.78 -26.49
C GLU A 154 3.39 -15.61 -24.98
N ARG A 155 3.37 -16.69 -24.19
CA ARG A 155 3.34 -16.62 -22.73
C ARG A 155 4.60 -15.98 -22.15
N LYS A 156 5.78 -16.27 -22.68
CA LYS A 156 7.04 -15.63 -22.32
C LYS A 156 6.99 -14.12 -22.56
N VAL A 157 6.57 -13.70 -23.75
CA VAL A 157 6.46 -12.28 -24.11
C VAL A 157 5.42 -11.57 -23.23
N ASN A 158 4.27 -12.19 -23.00
CA ASN A 158 3.23 -11.65 -22.14
C ASN A 158 3.70 -11.49 -20.70
N TYR A 159 4.37 -12.50 -20.13
CA TYR A 159 4.91 -12.46 -18.77
C TYR A 159 5.99 -11.39 -18.62
N TYR A 160 6.92 -11.31 -19.57
CA TYR A 160 7.97 -10.31 -19.55
C TYR A 160 7.40 -8.88 -19.57
N ASN A 161 6.54 -8.57 -20.53
CA ASN A 161 6.03 -7.22 -20.72
C ASN A 161 5.04 -6.79 -19.65
N ASN A 162 4.08 -7.65 -19.30
CA ASN A 162 2.96 -7.30 -18.43
C ASN A 162 3.18 -7.66 -16.96
N ARG A 163 4.26 -8.39 -16.63
CA ARG A 163 4.60 -8.70 -15.25
C ARG A 163 5.97 -8.15 -14.86
N ILE A 164 7.04 -8.62 -15.50
CA ILE A 164 8.40 -8.25 -15.10
C ILE A 164 8.66 -6.76 -15.36
N GLU A 165 8.44 -6.30 -16.59
CA GLU A 165 8.72 -4.91 -16.99
C GLU A 165 7.78 -3.91 -16.30
N ASP A 166 6.49 -4.28 -16.20
CA ASP A 166 5.50 -3.46 -15.47
C ASP A 166 5.89 -3.28 -14.01
N GLN A 167 6.26 -4.37 -13.29
CA GLN A 167 6.69 -4.29 -11.91
C GLN A 167 7.99 -3.49 -11.75
N TYR A 168 8.98 -3.73 -12.59
CA TYR A 168 10.23 -2.97 -12.58
C TYR A 168 9.98 -1.46 -12.72
N SER A 169 9.21 -1.09 -13.74
CA SER A 169 8.85 0.31 -13.99
C SER A 169 8.08 0.93 -12.83
N TRP A 170 7.13 0.19 -12.27
CA TRP A 170 6.33 0.66 -11.13
C TRP A 170 7.18 0.88 -9.88
N TYR A 171 8.01 -0.10 -9.49
CA TYR A 171 8.87 0.01 -8.30
C TYR A 171 9.89 1.13 -8.46
N SER A 172 10.53 1.25 -9.62
CA SER A 172 11.51 2.30 -9.90
C SER A 172 10.90 3.70 -9.79
N LYS A 173 9.74 3.92 -10.44
CA LYS A 173 9.01 5.20 -10.37
C LYS A 173 8.54 5.52 -8.96
N LYS A 174 8.05 4.51 -8.22
CA LYS A 174 7.57 4.69 -6.84
C LYS A 174 8.72 4.95 -5.86
N ALA A 175 9.87 4.31 -6.03
CA ALA A 175 11.08 4.59 -5.25
C ALA A 175 11.50 6.05 -5.41
N GLU A 176 11.62 6.53 -6.65
CA GLU A 176 12.00 7.91 -6.95
C GLU A 176 10.97 8.92 -6.43
N PHE A 177 9.68 8.66 -6.64
CA PHE A 177 8.61 9.50 -6.13
C PHE A 177 8.67 9.64 -4.59
N ASN A 178 8.80 8.51 -3.87
CA ASN A 178 8.85 8.53 -2.42
C ASN A 178 10.13 9.20 -1.90
N LYS A 179 11.26 9.05 -2.59
CA LYS A 179 12.51 9.78 -2.27
C LYS A 179 12.29 11.28 -2.35
N LYS A 180 11.78 11.78 -3.50
CA LYS A 180 11.50 13.20 -3.71
C LYS A 180 10.49 13.75 -2.68
N MET A 181 9.46 12.97 -2.35
CA MET A 181 8.48 13.37 -1.33
C MET A 181 9.09 13.42 0.06
N SER A 182 9.93 12.45 0.42
CA SER A 182 10.67 12.47 1.69
C SER A 182 11.53 13.74 1.83
N GLU A 183 12.34 14.03 0.82
CA GLU A 183 13.20 15.21 0.80
C GLU A 183 12.41 16.52 0.95
N LYS A 184 11.30 16.67 0.21
CA LYS A 184 10.42 17.84 0.30
C LYS A 184 9.80 18.00 1.68
N PHE A 185 9.26 16.91 2.24
CA PHE A 185 8.61 16.97 3.55
C PHE A 185 9.59 17.28 4.67
N PHE A 186 10.77 16.66 4.67
CA PHE A 186 11.79 16.95 5.68
C PHE A 186 12.37 18.36 5.53
N SER A 187 12.57 18.85 4.30
CA SER A 187 13.00 20.25 4.08
C SER A 187 11.94 21.23 4.62
N PHE A 188 10.66 20.95 4.37
CA PHE A 188 9.58 21.80 4.89
C PHE A 188 9.48 21.72 6.41
N LEU A 189 9.59 20.53 7.00
CA LEU A 189 9.62 20.35 8.46
C LEU A 189 10.76 21.11 9.12
N ILE A 190 11.96 21.02 8.55
CA ILE A 190 13.14 21.77 9.02
C ILE A 190 12.89 23.28 8.95
N SER A 191 12.33 23.76 7.85
CA SER A 191 12.01 25.20 7.69
C SER A 191 11.02 25.68 8.74
N VAL A 192 9.96 24.90 9.02
CA VAL A 192 8.98 25.24 10.08
C VAL A 192 9.65 25.27 11.46
N ASN A 193 10.53 24.31 11.77
CA ASN A 193 11.26 24.27 13.02
C ASN A 193 12.23 25.46 13.17
N ILE A 194 12.93 25.88 12.11
CA ILE A 194 13.81 27.06 12.12
C ILE A 194 12.99 28.33 12.35
N ILE A 195 11.85 28.49 11.69
CA ILE A 195 10.96 29.64 11.90
C ILE A 195 10.46 29.65 13.36
N GLY A 196 10.02 28.51 13.88
CA GLY A 196 9.60 28.39 15.29
C GLY A 196 10.70 28.75 16.28
N LEU A 197 11.95 28.30 16.01
CA LEU A 197 13.11 28.66 16.83
C LEU A 197 13.40 30.15 16.78
N LEU A 198 13.39 30.76 15.60
CA LEU A 198 13.59 32.21 15.46
C LEU A 198 12.51 33.01 16.23
N MET A 199 11.24 32.61 16.12
CA MET A 199 10.15 33.22 16.89
C MET A 199 10.37 33.07 18.41
N ALA A 200 10.81 31.89 18.87
CA ALA A 200 11.11 31.66 20.27
C ALA A 200 12.26 32.52 20.77
N ILE A 201 13.33 32.73 20.00
CA ILE A 201 14.45 33.60 20.30
C ILE A 201 13.97 35.07 20.39
N LEU A 202 13.14 35.49 19.42
CA LEU A 202 12.59 36.87 19.44
C LEU A 202 11.71 37.13 20.67
N LYS A 203 11.03 36.14 21.25
CA LYS A 203 10.33 36.26 22.51
C LYS A 203 11.25 36.68 23.67
N LEU A 204 12.52 36.33 23.66
CA LEU A 204 13.49 36.72 24.68
C LEU A 204 13.80 38.23 24.66
N THR A 205 13.56 38.91 23.54
CA THR A 205 13.84 40.34 23.36
C THR A 205 12.68 41.23 23.78
N ASN A 206 11.70 40.72 24.57
CA ASN A 206 10.51 41.45 25.05
C ASN A 206 9.59 42.03 23.96
N ILE A 207 9.68 41.50 22.73
CA ILE A 207 8.70 41.77 21.69
C ILE A 207 7.36 41.16 22.10
N ASN A 208 6.27 41.92 21.91
CA ASN A 208 4.92 41.51 22.33
C ASN A 208 4.63 40.02 21.92
N PRO A 209 4.39 39.12 22.90
CA PRO A 209 4.22 37.69 22.65
C PRO A 209 3.06 37.35 21.69
N ALA A 210 2.06 38.24 21.58
CA ALA A 210 0.91 38.05 20.68
C ALA A 210 1.28 37.99 19.20
N PHE A 211 2.41 38.57 18.79
CA PHE A 211 2.91 38.56 17.42
C PHE A 211 3.81 37.35 17.10
N LEU A 212 4.11 36.49 18.08
CA LEU A 212 5.06 35.38 17.92
C LEU A 212 4.41 34.03 18.30
N PRO A 213 3.52 33.45 17.44
CA PRO A 213 2.75 32.27 17.78
C PRO A 213 3.59 30.97 17.63
N VAL A 214 4.56 30.76 18.50
CA VAL A 214 5.46 29.59 18.53
C VAL A 214 4.66 28.28 18.59
N ASP A 215 3.57 28.24 19.35
CA ASP A 215 2.74 27.05 19.55
C ASP A 215 2.07 26.59 18.25
N ILE A 216 1.74 27.52 17.35
CA ILE A 216 1.24 27.17 16.00
C ILE A 216 2.34 26.48 15.20
N MET A 217 3.57 26.97 15.22
CA MET A 217 4.69 26.34 14.51
C MET A 217 4.97 24.93 15.02
N LEU A 218 4.94 24.74 16.33
CA LEU A 218 5.10 23.42 16.95
C LEU A 218 3.97 22.46 16.54
N THR A 219 2.73 22.93 16.49
CA THR A 219 1.58 22.11 16.07
C THR A 219 1.67 21.72 14.60
N ILE A 220 2.09 22.66 13.73
CA ILE A 220 2.34 22.37 12.31
C ILE A 220 3.47 21.35 12.15
N ALA A 221 4.59 21.51 12.87
CA ALA A 221 5.71 20.58 12.82
C ALA A 221 5.30 19.17 13.27
N ALA A 222 4.54 19.05 14.36
CA ALA A 222 3.99 17.78 14.83
C ALA A 222 3.03 17.13 13.80
N GLY A 223 2.16 17.92 13.17
CA GLY A 223 1.25 17.46 12.11
C GLY A 223 2.00 16.96 10.87
N LEU A 224 3.03 17.69 10.43
CA LEU A 224 3.89 17.29 9.32
C LEU A 224 4.63 15.98 9.61
N LEU A 225 5.19 15.86 10.82
CA LEU A 225 5.90 14.65 11.25
C LEU A 225 4.93 13.45 11.29
N SER A 226 3.74 13.62 11.86
CA SER A 226 2.70 12.58 11.90
C SER A 226 2.28 12.15 10.49
N TRP A 227 2.10 13.10 9.58
CA TRP A 227 1.80 12.79 8.17
C TRP A 227 2.93 12.04 7.48
N ALA A 228 4.18 12.47 7.64
CA ALA A 228 5.35 11.82 7.05
C ALA A 228 5.52 10.39 7.57
N GLN A 229 5.28 10.16 8.87
CA GLN A 229 5.30 8.84 9.49
C GLN A 229 4.18 7.93 8.96
N ALA A 230 2.97 8.45 8.79
CA ALA A 230 1.87 7.70 8.22
C ALA A 230 2.10 7.33 6.74
N LYS A 231 2.68 8.23 5.96
CA LYS A 231 3.04 8.00 4.54
C LYS A 231 4.27 7.11 4.37
N LYS A 232 5.19 7.07 5.35
CA LYS A 232 6.42 6.24 5.34
C LYS A 232 7.32 6.45 4.11
N PHE A 233 7.39 7.69 3.61
CA PHE A 233 8.11 8.01 2.38
C PHE A 233 9.54 7.43 2.35
N THR A 234 10.32 7.62 3.41
CA THR A 234 11.72 7.14 3.48
C THR A 234 11.80 5.62 3.42
N GLY A 235 11.00 4.92 4.23
CA GLY A 235 10.99 3.45 4.26
C GLY A 235 10.51 2.85 2.94
N LEU A 236 9.46 3.43 2.32
CA LEU A 236 8.95 2.98 1.04
C LEU A 236 9.96 3.25 -0.11
N SER A 237 10.66 4.39 -0.07
CA SER A 237 11.70 4.67 -1.07
C SER A 237 12.78 3.60 -1.08
N SER A 238 13.30 3.25 0.09
CA SER A 238 14.37 2.25 0.23
C SER A 238 13.89 0.84 -0.12
N SER A 239 12.70 0.44 0.35
CA SER A 239 12.13 -0.87 0.05
C SER A 239 11.88 -1.03 -1.45
N TYR A 240 11.23 -0.05 -2.09
CA TYR A 240 10.94 -0.12 -3.52
C TYR A 240 12.20 -0.06 -4.40
N ALA A 241 13.23 0.68 -3.99
CA ALA A 241 14.52 0.68 -4.69
C ALA A 241 15.18 -0.70 -4.63
N LEU A 242 15.19 -1.34 -3.45
CA LEU A 242 15.72 -2.69 -3.30
C LEU A 242 14.96 -3.69 -4.19
N THR A 243 13.63 -3.67 -4.16
CA THR A 243 12.80 -4.54 -5.01
C THR A 243 13.04 -4.29 -6.50
N ALA A 244 13.21 -3.03 -6.92
CA ALA A 244 13.56 -2.72 -8.32
C ALA A 244 14.91 -3.35 -8.72
N HIS A 245 15.91 -3.34 -7.84
CA HIS A 245 17.18 -4.02 -8.09
C HIS A 245 17.01 -5.54 -8.19
N GLU A 246 16.23 -6.16 -7.29
CA GLU A 246 15.93 -7.60 -7.37
C GLU A 246 15.25 -7.95 -8.70
N ILE A 247 14.28 -7.16 -9.14
CA ILE A 247 13.62 -7.37 -10.44
C ILE A 247 14.60 -7.19 -11.62
N SER A 248 15.57 -6.30 -11.52
CA SER A 248 16.62 -6.15 -12.52
C SER A 248 17.42 -7.43 -12.73
N PHE A 249 17.73 -8.17 -11.65
CA PHE A 249 18.37 -9.49 -11.77
C PHE A 249 17.44 -10.53 -12.40
N ILE A 250 16.14 -10.52 -12.05
CA ILE A 250 15.14 -11.38 -12.68
C ILE A 250 15.06 -11.13 -14.19
N LYS A 251 15.12 -9.86 -14.64
CA LYS A 251 15.17 -9.51 -16.07
C LYS A 251 16.37 -10.14 -16.78
N THR A 252 17.56 -10.02 -16.18
CA THR A 252 18.78 -10.62 -16.76
C THR A 252 18.69 -12.15 -16.84
N GLN A 253 18.12 -12.80 -15.82
CA GLN A 253 17.90 -14.24 -15.83
C GLN A 253 16.91 -14.65 -16.93
N PHE A 254 15.84 -13.87 -17.13
CA PHE A 254 14.85 -14.15 -18.16
C PHE A 254 15.46 -14.20 -19.57
N GLU A 255 16.40 -13.33 -19.90
CA GLU A 255 17.10 -13.31 -21.19
C GLU A 255 17.86 -14.61 -21.49
N SER A 256 18.28 -15.33 -20.45
CA SER A 256 19.01 -16.60 -20.58
C SER A 256 18.11 -17.84 -20.73
N ILE A 257 16.78 -17.69 -20.58
CA ILE A 257 15.86 -18.83 -20.63
C ILE A 257 15.64 -19.29 -22.08
N LYS A 258 16.07 -20.52 -22.36
CA LYS A 258 15.78 -21.20 -23.63
C LYS A 258 14.28 -21.51 -23.74
N ASP A 259 13.81 -21.80 -24.97
CA ASP A 259 12.43 -22.20 -25.23
C ASP A 259 12.16 -23.63 -24.74
N ASN A 260 11.97 -23.73 -23.43
CA ASN A 260 11.70 -24.97 -22.69
C ASN A 260 10.64 -24.68 -21.63
N GLU A 261 9.53 -25.43 -21.68
CA GLU A 261 8.39 -25.30 -20.78
C GLU A 261 8.79 -25.44 -19.29
N GLU A 262 9.58 -26.46 -18.98
CA GLU A 262 9.99 -26.76 -17.61
C GLU A 262 10.84 -25.63 -17.03
N LYS A 263 11.83 -25.14 -17.80
CA LYS A 263 12.68 -24.03 -17.37
C LYS A 263 11.89 -22.75 -17.20
N PHE A 264 10.93 -22.48 -18.08
CA PHE A 264 10.06 -21.32 -17.95
C PHE A 264 9.14 -21.44 -16.74
N SER A 265 8.57 -22.63 -16.49
CA SER A 265 7.75 -22.91 -15.31
C SER A 265 8.50 -22.63 -14.00
N LEU A 266 9.72 -23.17 -13.86
CA LEU A 266 10.58 -22.94 -12.70
C LEU A 266 10.93 -21.47 -12.53
N PHE A 267 11.32 -20.81 -13.62
CA PHE A 267 11.63 -19.37 -13.58
C PHE A 267 10.45 -18.52 -13.12
N VAL A 268 9.25 -18.75 -13.64
CA VAL A 268 8.05 -18.02 -13.22
C VAL A 268 7.76 -18.30 -11.74
N GLY A 269 7.91 -19.56 -11.30
CA GLY A 269 7.78 -19.93 -9.88
C GLY A 269 8.72 -19.14 -8.98
N ASP A 270 9.99 -19.06 -9.32
CA ASP A 270 11.02 -18.34 -8.56
C ASP A 270 10.80 -16.83 -8.59
N ALA A 271 10.47 -16.26 -9.75
CA ALA A 271 10.19 -14.86 -9.92
C ALA A 271 8.96 -14.43 -9.11
N GLU A 272 7.86 -15.19 -9.15
CA GLU A 272 6.65 -14.89 -8.36
C GLU A 272 6.89 -15.08 -6.84
N ASN A 273 7.75 -16.01 -6.41
CA ASN A 273 8.21 -16.10 -5.03
C ASN A 273 9.00 -14.85 -4.61
N ALA A 274 9.85 -14.32 -5.48
CA ALA A 274 10.59 -13.09 -5.22
C ALA A 274 9.66 -11.88 -5.10
N PHE A 275 8.68 -11.73 -6.00
CA PHE A 275 7.68 -10.66 -5.93
C PHE A 275 6.81 -10.74 -4.66
N SER A 276 6.45 -11.94 -4.21
CA SER A 276 5.61 -12.11 -3.01
C SER A 276 6.35 -11.85 -1.70
N ARG A 277 7.68 -12.02 -1.64
CA ARG A 277 8.49 -11.82 -0.42
C ARG A 277 8.41 -10.38 0.11
N GLU A 278 8.44 -9.39 -0.77
CA GLU A 278 8.34 -7.99 -0.36
C GLU A 278 7.02 -7.72 0.38
N HIS A 279 5.92 -8.22 -0.16
CA HIS A 279 4.59 -8.04 0.44
C HIS A 279 4.45 -8.81 1.76
N THR A 280 5.00 -10.01 1.86
CA THR A 280 5.00 -10.83 3.08
C THR A 280 5.84 -10.19 4.19
N GLN A 281 7.04 -9.71 3.88
CA GLN A 281 7.90 -9.02 4.85
C GLN A 281 7.26 -7.70 5.33
N TRP A 282 6.57 -7.01 4.46
CA TRP A 282 5.91 -5.76 4.78
C TRP A 282 4.68 -5.98 5.66
N ALA A 283 3.91 -7.03 5.43
CA ALA A 283 2.80 -7.46 6.28
C ALA A 283 3.31 -7.93 7.66
N ALA A 284 4.40 -8.70 7.71
CA ALA A 284 5.00 -9.19 8.96
C ALA A 284 5.57 -8.07 9.84
N ARG A 285 6.16 -7.03 9.24
CA ARG A 285 6.70 -5.87 9.99
C ARG A 285 5.64 -5.06 10.72
N ARG A 286 4.35 -5.34 10.52
CA ARG A 286 3.23 -4.58 11.08
C ARG A 286 2.29 -5.35 11.98
N ASP A 287 2.68 -6.54 12.45
CA ASP A 287 1.82 -7.40 13.29
C ASP A 287 0.42 -7.67 12.68
N VAL A 288 0.26 -7.44 11.38
CA VAL A 288 -1.01 -7.67 10.67
C VAL A 288 -1.21 -9.16 10.38
N TRP A 289 -0.13 -9.94 10.47
CA TRP A 289 -0.09 -11.38 10.22
C TRP A 289 0.21 -12.16 11.50
N GLN A 290 -0.62 -12.06 12.49
CA GLN A 290 -0.69 -13.05 13.56
C GLN A 290 -1.60 -14.20 13.17
N SER A 291 -1.36 -14.85 12.06
CA SER A 291 -1.85 -16.23 11.85
C SER A 291 -1.20 -16.83 10.60
N ASN A 292 -0.24 -17.69 10.82
CA ASN A 292 0.10 -18.91 10.10
C ASN A 292 -0.28 -19.01 8.60
N VAL A 293 0.17 -18.10 7.76
CA VAL A 293 0.26 -18.42 6.34
C VAL A 293 1.69 -18.85 6.05
N ASN A 294 1.96 -20.11 6.32
CA ASN A 294 3.09 -20.80 5.75
C ASN A 294 2.78 -20.98 4.25
N LEU A 295 3.15 -20.00 3.42
CA LEU A 295 3.13 -20.15 1.96
C LEU A 295 3.97 -21.34 1.47
N ASN A 296 4.75 -21.97 2.36
CA ASN A 296 5.46 -23.22 2.13
C ASN A 296 4.56 -24.46 2.15
N GLN A 297 3.27 -24.33 2.50
CA GLN A 297 2.31 -25.44 2.40
C GLN A 297 1.60 -25.52 1.03
N ILE A 298 1.88 -24.59 0.13
CA ILE A 298 1.42 -24.61 -1.28
C ILE A 298 2.52 -25.18 -2.22
N ARG A 299 3.50 -25.90 -1.65
CA ARG A 299 4.46 -26.70 -2.40
C ARG A 299 3.94 -28.11 -2.66
#